data_93e4fb07293ed5758db409a3a23451af
#
_entry.id   93e4fb07293ed5758db409a3a23451af
#
_cell.length_a   1.000
_cell.length_b   1.000
_cell.length_c   1.000
_cell.angle_alpha   90.00
_cell.angle_beta   90.00
_cell.angle_gamma   90.00
#
_symmetry.space_group_name_H-M   'P 1'
#
loop_
_entity.id
_entity.type
_entity.pdbx_description
1 polymer ?
#
loop_
_entity_poly.entity_id
_entity_poly.type
_entity_poly.pdbx_seq_one_letter_code
_entity_poly.pdbx_strand_id
1 'polypeptide(L)'
;MNVDESGQLLRGESTPALDAAFDQYLSAIQKDSMDIHSIMILQHGKVLKEKWMSEGAPEKAHILNSVSKTFTSTAVGFAISEGLLKLDDKLIDVLSEYAPAEPQENLKKVTVKDLLTMNCGQEIDPLYTLNRADTTVNWIQNFMVQPFLHEPGTWFAYNSTGTYLLSAMVQKKAGMKILDYLMPRLFEPLQITPDHWDEHDGINAGGWGLYLKTEDLAKMGQLLLQDGKWNGKQLLPEGWVKEASKKQVPSVPNMVRPDEMEKAGLTPENSDWVQGYGYQMWRCRHNGFRADGANGQYILVFPDLDAVIAVTANVQDMQKELNEIYDTILPSLK
;
A
#
# COMPACT_ATOMS: atom_id res chain seq x y z
N MET A 1 16.86 -3.61 18.85
CA MET A 1 15.42 -3.49 19.26
C MET A 1 14.81 -2.32 18.54
N ASN A 2 13.60 -2.52 17.98
CA ASN A 2 12.86 -1.47 17.29
C ASN A 2 11.87 -0.72 18.20
N VAL A 3 11.48 -1.36 19.30
CA VAL A 3 10.46 -0.85 20.23
C VAL A 3 10.96 -0.89 21.67
N ASP A 4 10.35 -0.07 22.51
CA ASP A 4 10.55 -0.08 23.96
C ASP A 4 9.67 -1.15 24.64
N GLU A 5 9.69 -1.18 25.98
CA GLU A 5 8.91 -2.16 26.76
C GLU A 5 7.39 -2.02 26.55
N SER A 6 6.90 -0.83 26.19
CA SER A 6 5.48 -0.59 25.92
C SER A 6 5.06 -0.97 24.50
N GLY A 7 5.99 -1.36 23.66
CA GLY A 7 5.74 -1.66 22.25
C GLY A 7 5.72 -0.43 21.33
N GLN A 8 6.10 0.73 21.85
CA GLN A 8 6.27 1.93 21.02
C GLN A 8 7.63 1.93 20.33
N LEU A 9 7.70 2.51 19.13
CA LEU A 9 8.97 2.73 18.45
C LEU A 9 9.91 3.54 19.34
N LEU A 10 11.21 3.26 19.26
CA LEU A 10 12.21 4.05 19.98
C LEU A 10 12.18 5.50 19.51
N ARG A 11 12.30 6.44 20.45
CA ARG A 11 12.42 7.87 20.18
C ARG A 11 13.89 8.28 20.27
N GLY A 12 14.29 9.18 19.37
CA GLY A 12 15.62 9.73 19.31
C GLY A 12 15.59 11.25 19.31
N GLU A 13 16.77 11.83 19.42
CA GLU A 13 16.92 13.29 19.37
C GLU A 13 16.89 13.77 17.92
N SER A 14 16.09 14.81 17.66
CA SER A 14 16.08 15.51 16.39
C SER A 14 17.36 16.34 16.22
N THR A 15 17.62 16.77 15.01
CA THR A 15 18.70 17.67 14.68
C THR A 15 18.18 19.10 14.49
N PRO A 16 19.03 20.14 14.65
CA PRO A 16 18.61 21.51 14.34
C PRO A 16 18.11 21.67 12.89
N ALA A 17 18.71 20.95 11.94
CA ALA A 17 18.29 20.96 10.54
C ALA A 17 16.88 20.40 10.37
N LEU A 18 16.58 19.27 11.00
CA LEU A 18 15.25 18.67 10.94
C LEU A 18 14.22 19.52 11.68
N ASP A 19 14.59 20.12 12.83
CA ASP A 19 13.70 21.01 13.57
C ASP A 19 13.26 22.19 12.71
N ALA A 20 14.20 22.84 12.03
CA ALA A 20 13.91 23.96 11.13
C ALA A 20 13.06 23.50 9.91
N ALA A 21 13.39 22.36 9.33
CA ALA A 21 12.65 21.78 8.21
C ALA A 21 11.22 21.42 8.60
N PHE A 22 11.03 20.87 9.79
CA PHE A 22 9.71 20.52 10.30
C PHE A 22 8.82 21.75 10.52
N ASP A 23 9.39 22.83 11.08
CA ASP A 23 8.69 24.11 11.21
C ASP A 23 8.30 24.68 9.84
N GLN A 24 9.21 24.57 8.86
CA GLN A 24 8.95 24.98 7.48
C GLN A 24 7.82 24.16 6.85
N TYR A 25 7.83 22.84 7.06
CA TYR A 25 6.77 21.93 6.60
C TYR A 25 5.42 22.34 7.20
N LEU A 26 5.36 22.55 8.52
CA LEU A 26 4.12 22.95 9.20
C LEU A 26 3.59 24.28 8.66
N SER A 27 4.47 25.24 8.38
CA SER A 27 4.07 26.52 7.77
C SER A 27 3.54 26.33 6.35
N ALA A 28 4.15 25.46 5.57
CA ALA A 28 3.73 25.18 4.19
C ALA A 28 2.35 24.53 4.13
N ILE A 29 2.09 23.52 4.95
CA ILE A 29 0.78 22.85 4.96
C ILE A 29 -0.32 23.77 5.47
N GLN A 30 -0.02 24.67 6.41
CA GLN A 30 -0.96 25.68 6.89
C GLN A 30 -1.29 26.69 5.79
N LYS A 31 -0.26 27.21 5.12
CA LYS A 31 -0.42 28.17 4.00
C LYS A 31 -1.27 27.58 2.89
N ASP A 32 -1.05 26.32 2.56
CA ASP A 32 -1.75 25.62 1.47
C ASP A 32 -3.07 24.98 1.94
N SER A 33 -3.48 25.21 3.18
CA SER A 33 -4.72 24.67 3.75
C SER A 33 -4.84 23.15 3.60
N MET A 34 -3.74 22.44 3.77
CA MET A 34 -3.72 20.97 3.71
C MET A 34 -4.17 20.39 5.04
N ASP A 35 -5.19 19.54 5.01
CA ASP A 35 -5.73 18.88 6.18
C ASP A 35 -4.92 17.60 6.50
N ILE A 36 -3.74 17.82 7.08
CA ILE A 36 -2.89 16.74 7.60
C ILE A 36 -3.37 16.37 9.00
N HIS A 37 -3.60 15.09 9.25
CA HIS A 37 -4.06 14.60 10.55
C HIS A 37 -2.90 14.15 11.43
N SER A 38 -1.85 13.59 10.82
CA SER A 38 -0.64 13.19 11.54
C SER A 38 0.55 13.08 10.62
N ILE A 39 1.73 13.25 11.20
CA ILE A 39 3.00 12.93 10.55
C ILE A 39 3.96 12.37 11.59
N MET A 40 4.68 11.31 11.22
CA MET A 40 5.73 10.71 12.05
C MET A 40 6.96 10.48 11.18
N ILE A 41 8.10 11.02 11.60
CA ILE A 41 9.37 10.97 10.86
C ILE A 41 10.36 10.13 11.65
N LEU A 42 10.84 9.06 11.03
CA LEU A 42 11.89 8.20 11.58
C LEU A 42 13.16 8.34 10.74
N GLN A 43 14.29 8.33 11.42
CA GLN A 43 15.59 8.13 10.80
C GLN A 43 16.48 7.29 11.72
N HIS A 44 17.28 6.42 11.14
CA HIS A 44 18.15 5.50 11.88
C HIS A 44 17.39 4.70 12.93
N GLY A 45 16.18 4.28 12.59
CA GLY A 45 15.35 3.41 13.43
C GLY A 45 14.63 4.10 14.59
N LYS A 46 14.69 5.42 14.69
CA LYS A 46 14.09 6.18 15.80
C LYS A 46 13.16 7.26 15.30
N VAL A 47 12.07 7.47 16.01
CA VAL A 47 11.17 8.60 15.77
C VAL A 47 11.86 9.88 16.22
N LEU A 48 12.04 10.81 15.29
CA LEU A 48 12.69 12.11 15.55
C LEU A 48 11.69 13.25 15.63
N LYS A 49 10.59 13.17 14.89
CA LYS A 49 9.49 14.14 14.90
C LYS A 49 8.16 13.41 14.77
N GLU A 50 7.18 13.92 15.50
CA GLU A 50 5.80 13.42 15.41
C GLU A 50 4.83 14.55 15.75
N LYS A 51 3.69 14.58 15.05
CA LYS A 51 2.65 15.57 15.35
C LYS A 51 1.30 15.05 14.88
N TRP A 52 0.29 15.28 15.70
CA TRP A 52 -1.13 15.08 15.37
C TRP A 52 -1.82 16.42 15.32
N MET A 53 -2.71 16.58 14.35
CA MET A 53 -3.40 17.85 14.07
C MET A 53 -4.82 17.53 13.64
N SER A 54 -5.71 18.54 13.66
CA SER A 54 -7.08 18.41 13.19
C SER A 54 -7.78 17.23 13.88
N GLU A 55 -8.26 16.24 13.13
CA GLU A 55 -8.98 15.08 13.65
C GLU A 55 -8.05 13.94 14.12
N GLY A 56 -6.74 14.09 13.94
CA GLY A 56 -5.76 13.07 14.31
C GLY A 56 -5.47 13.02 15.80
N ALA A 57 -5.20 11.82 16.30
CA ALA A 57 -4.74 11.60 17.67
C ALA A 57 -3.89 10.32 17.75
N PRO A 58 -2.89 10.26 18.66
CA PRO A 58 -2.00 9.08 18.73
C PRO A 58 -2.72 7.76 18.96
N GLU A 59 -3.79 7.76 19.76
CA GLU A 59 -4.55 6.58 20.13
C GLU A 59 -5.66 6.24 19.11
N LYS A 60 -5.93 7.13 18.16
CA LYS A 60 -7.04 6.95 17.22
C LYS A 60 -6.59 6.22 15.97
N ALA A 61 -7.23 5.09 15.67
CA ALA A 61 -7.07 4.41 14.40
C ALA A 61 -7.65 5.29 13.27
N HIS A 62 -6.93 5.35 12.17
CA HIS A 62 -7.27 6.14 10.99
C HIS A 62 -7.54 5.23 9.81
N ILE A 63 -8.48 5.61 8.94
CA ILE A 63 -8.70 4.91 7.69
C ILE A 63 -7.44 4.99 6.82
N LEU A 64 -7.02 3.86 6.28
CA LEU A 64 -5.81 3.78 5.45
C LEU A 64 -6.08 3.87 3.97
N ASN A 65 -7.33 3.66 3.54
CA ASN A 65 -7.66 3.54 2.13
C ASN A 65 -6.70 2.56 1.45
N SER A 66 -6.10 2.91 0.31
CA SER A 66 -5.25 1.99 -0.45
C SER A 66 -3.90 1.67 0.18
N VAL A 67 -3.50 2.31 1.29
CA VAL A 67 -2.36 1.82 2.09
C VAL A 67 -2.59 0.38 2.55
N SER A 68 -3.84 -0.02 2.73
CA SER A 68 -4.24 -1.39 3.03
C SER A 68 -3.65 -2.42 2.08
N LYS A 69 -3.47 -2.06 0.80
CA LYS A 69 -2.96 -2.97 -0.24
C LYS A 69 -1.58 -3.56 0.09
N THR A 70 -0.72 -2.79 0.71
CA THR A 70 0.62 -3.25 1.09
C THR A 70 0.55 -4.35 2.14
N PHE A 71 -0.43 -4.29 3.04
CA PHE A 71 -0.67 -5.35 4.03
C PHE A 71 -1.22 -6.62 3.37
N THR A 72 -2.11 -6.48 2.39
CA THR A 72 -2.60 -7.62 1.58
C THR A 72 -1.47 -8.28 0.80
N SER A 73 -0.60 -7.49 0.18
CA SER A 73 0.61 -7.99 -0.49
C SER A 73 1.49 -8.79 0.47
N THR A 74 1.67 -8.30 1.69
CA THR A 74 2.44 -8.98 2.72
C THR A 74 1.82 -10.33 3.08
N ALA A 75 0.49 -10.40 3.16
CA ALA A 75 -0.21 -11.67 3.36
C ALA A 75 0.06 -12.65 2.21
N VAL A 76 0.08 -12.17 0.97
CA VAL A 76 0.46 -12.99 -0.20
C VAL A 76 1.90 -13.49 -0.05
N GLY A 77 2.81 -12.64 0.39
CA GLY A 77 4.21 -13.01 0.63
C GLY A 77 4.34 -14.15 1.64
N PHE A 78 3.64 -14.07 2.75
CA PHE A 78 3.59 -15.16 3.73
C PHE A 78 2.98 -16.43 3.14
N ALA A 79 1.88 -16.31 2.39
CA ALA A 79 1.22 -17.46 1.78
C ALA A 79 2.13 -18.17 0.77
N ILE A 80 2.92 -17.43 0.01
CA ILE A 80 3.91 -18.00 -0.91
C ILE A 80 5.01 -18.72 -0.12
N SER A 81 5.52 -18.11 0.92
CA SER A 81 6.56 -18.70 1.78
C SER A 81 6.09 -20.00 2.44
N GLU A 82 4.81 -20.10 2.79
CA GLU A 82 4.22 -21.28 3.41
C GLU A 82 3.74 -22.33 2.39
N GLY A 83 3.98 -22.09 1.10
CA GLY A 83 3.58 -23.03 0.05
C GLY A 83 2.09 -23.05 -0.29
N LEU A 84 1.32 -22.04 0.19
CA LEU A 84 -0.11 -21.96 -0.05
C LEU A 84 -0.45 -21.35 -1.43
N LEU A 85 0.39 -20.46 -1.92
CA LEU A 85 0.25 -19.78 -3.20
C LEU A 85 1.59 -19.74 -3.91
N LYS A 86 1.54 -19.49 -5.23
CA LYS A 86 2.70 -19.19 -6.07
C LYS A 86 2.40 -17.93 -6.89
N LEU A 87 3.43 -17.21 -7.30
CA LEU A 87 3.27 -16.04 -8.16
C LEU A 87 2.61 -16.37 -9.50
N ASP A 88 2.85 -17.57 -10.03
CA ASP A 88 2.29 -18.03 -11.29
C ASP A 88 0.97 -18.84 -11.15
N ASP A 89 0.43 -18.95 -9.94
CA ASP A 89 -0.90 -19.55 -9.77
C ASP A 89 -1.94 -18.70 -10.49
N LYS A 90 -2.83 -19.38 -11.22
CA LYS A 90 -3.86 -18.70 -12.00
C LYS A 90 -5.08 -18.39 -11.16
N LEU A 91 -5.61 -17.18 -11.35
CA LEU A 91 -6.80 -16.70 -10.66
C LEU A 91 -7.96 -17.71 -10.78
N ILE A 92 -8.26 -18.15 -12.01
CA ILE A 92 -9.40 -19.04 -12.24
C ILE A 92 -9.21 -20.45 -11.68
N ASP A 93 -7.97 -20.86 -11.42
CA ASP A 93 -7.71 -22.15 -10.78
C ASP A 93 -7.91 -22.06 -9.27
N VAL A 94 -7.45 -20.98 -8.64
CA VAL A 94 -7.56 -20.79 -7.18
C VAL A 94 -9.00 -20.47 -6.79
N LEU A 95 -9.69 -19.62 -7.55
CA LEU A 95 -11.07 -19.22 -7.30
C LEU A 95 -12.03 -19.80 -8.35
N SER A 96 -11.88 -21.09 -8.65
CA SER A 96 -12.58 -21.78 -9.73
C SER A 96 -14.11 -21.79 -9.57
N GLU A 97 -14.62 -21.73 -8.34
CA GLU A 97 -16.05 -21.68 -8.06
C GLU A 97 -16.73 -20.41 -8.61
N TYR A 98 -15.95 -19.37 -8.88
CA TYR A 98 -16.47 -18.11 -9.42
C TYR A 98 -16.26 -17.96 -10.92
N ALA A 99 -15.57 -18.89 -11.55
CA ALA A 99 -15.24 -18.80 -12.98
C ALA A 99 -16.49 -18.94 -13.86
N PRO A 100 -16.62 -18.11 -14.92
CA PRO A 100 -17.70 -18.31 -15.89
C PRO A 100 -17.52 -19.62 -16.67
N ALA A 101 -18.61 -20.12 -17.25
CA ALA A 101 -18.57 -21.37 -18.03
C ALA A 101 -17.64 -21.27 -19.26
N GLU A 102 -17.58 -20.09 -19.86
CA GLU A 102 -16.72 -19.79 -21.03
C GLU A 102 -15.80 -18.62 -20.72
N PRO A 103 -14.68 -18.84 -20.01
CA PRO A 103 -13.75 -17.77 -19.66
C PRO A 103 -13.11 -17.15 -20.90
N GLN A 104 -12.95 -15.82 -20.88
CA GLN A 104 -12.14 -15.11 -21.88
C GLN A 104 -10.71 -15.62 -21.87
N GLU A 105 -10.06 -15.63 -23.04
CA GLU A 105 -8.69 -16.16 -23.18
C GLU A 105 -7.71 -15.42 -22.27
N ASN A 106 -7.83 -14.08 -22.14
CA ASN A 106 -6.95 -13.32 -21.24
C ASN A 106 -7.23 -13.62 -19.77
N LEU A 107 -8.49 -13.84 -19.37
CA LEU A 107 -8.81 -14.23 -17.99
C LEU A 107 -8.11 -15.53 -17.60
N LYS A 108 -8.04 -16.50 -18.51
CA LYS A 108 -7.38 -17.79 -18.27
C LYS A 108 -5.89 -17.64 -17.92
N LYS A 109 -5.27 -16.53 -18.30
CA LYS A 109 -3.83 -16.26 -18.12
C LYS A 109 -3.51 -15.47 -16.87
N VAL A 110 -4.50 -14.84 -16.22
CA VAL A 110 -4.25 -13.97 -15.06
C VAL A 110 -3.64 -14.77 -13.91
N THR A 111 -2.50 -14.28 -13.41
CA THR A 111 -1.78 -14.87 -12.29
C THR A 111 -1.83 -14.00 -11.05
N VAL A 112 -1.40 -14.56 -9.91
CA VAL A 112 -1.19 -13.81 -8.66
C VAL A 112 -0.28 -12.60 -8.92
N LYS A 113 0.81 -12.80 -9.66
CA LYS A 113 1.74 -11.71 -10.00
C LYS A 113 1.07 -10.60 -10.79
N ASP A 114 0.20 -10.93 -11.74
CA ASP A 114 -0.52 -9.94 -12.54
C ASP A 114 -1.44 -9.09 -11.66
N LEU A 115 -2.10 -9.70 -10.68
CA LEU A 115 -2.92 -8.97 -9.71
C LEU A 115 -2.06 -8.09 -8.79
N LEU A 116 -0.91 -8.60 -8.32
CA LEU A 116 0.01 -7.84 -7.46
C LEU A 116 0.56 -6.61 -8.18
N THR A 117 0.79 -6.68 -9.48
CA THR A 117 1.41 -5.60 -10.27
C THR A 117 0.42 -4.73 -11.00
N MET A 118 -0.89 -4.87 -10.75
CA MET A 118 -1.94 -4.10 -11.42
C MET A 118 -1.95 -4.28 -12.94
N ASN A 119 -1.74 -5.51 -13.39
CA ASN A 119 -1.59 -5.87 -14.81
C ASN A 119 -2.48 -7.07 -15.19
N CYS A 120 -3.72 -7.09 -14.70
CA CYS A 120 -4.60 -8.24 -14.94
C CYS A 120 -5.16 -8.30 -16.37
N GLY A 121 -5.10 -7.21 -17.14
CA GLY A 121 -5.63 -7.16 -18.50
C GLY A 121 -6.91 -6.34 -18.65
N GLN A 122 -7.53 -5.92 -17.56
CA GLN A 122 -8.65 -4.99 -17.58
C GLN A 122 -8.14 -3.55 -17.72
N GLU A 123 -8.92 -2.69 -18.38
CA GLU A 123 -8.61 -1.25 -18.46
C GLU A 123 -9.22 -0.45 -17.32
N ILE A 124 -10.32 -0.94 -16.73
CA ILE A 124 -11.08 -0.25 -15.69
C ILE A 124 -11.35 -1.19 -14.56
N ASP A 125 -11.14 -0.73 -13.32
CA ASP A 125 -11.52 -1.45 -12.12
C ASP A 125 -13.05 -1.64 -12.11
N PRO A 126 -13.55 -2.88 -12.03
CA PRO A 126 -14.99 -3.15 -12.04
C PRO A 126 -15.79 -2.45 -10.93
N LEU A 127 -15.15 -2.08 -9.82
CA LEU A 127 -15.84 -1.34 -8.75
C LEU A 127 -16.31 0.05 -9.18
N TYR A 128 -15.75 0.64 -10.22
CA TYR A 128 -16.20 1.93 -10.75
C TYR A 128 -17.48 1.82 -11.59
N THR A 129 -17.81 0.65 -12.11
CA THR A 129 -18.98 0.40 -12.94
C THR A 129 -20.06 -0.41 -12.24
N LEU A 130 -19.76 -0.90 -11.04
CA LEU A 130 -20.66 -1.72 -10.23
C LEU A 130 -21.49 -0.84 -9.29
N ASN A 131 -22.79 -1.13 -9.18
CA ASN A 131 -23.60 -0.61 -8.07
C ASN A 131 -23.27 -1.37 -6.80
N ARG A 132 -22.45 -0.80 -5.93
CA ARG A 132 -22.01 -1.44 -4.68
C ARG A 132 -23.16 -1.69 -3.69
N ALA A 133 -24.30 -1.01 -3.84
CA ALA A 133 -25.48 -1.23 -3.02
C ALA A 133 -26.25 -2.47 -3.46
N ASP A 134 -25.98 -3.01 -4.64
CA ASP A 134 -26.62 -4.23 -5.13
C ASP A 134 -25.97 -5.46 -4.49
N THR A 135 -26.61 -6.00 -3.46
CA THR A 135 -26.13 -7.15 -2.71
C THR A 135 -26.27 -8.48 -3.46
N THR A 136 -26.91 -8.48 -4.64
CA THR A 136 -27.08 -9.70 -5.47
C THR A 136 -25.85 -9.96 -6.33
N VAL A 137 -24.96 -8.99 -6.51
CA VAL A 137 -23.78 -9.11 -7.34
C VAL A 137 -22.60 -9.62 -6.52
N ASN A 138 -22.05 -10.75 -6.91
CA ASN A 138 -20.80 -11.25 -6.37
C ASN A 138 -19.63 -10.53 -7.07
N TRP A 139 -18.76 -9.89 -6.30
CA TRP A 139 -17.67 -9.08 -6.86
C TRP A 139 -16.63 -9.89 -7.61
N ILE A 140 -16.37 -11.13 -7.17
CA ILE A 140 -15.40 -12.00 -7.84
C ILE A 140 -15.94 -12.45 -9.19
N GLN A 141 -17.19 -12.93 -9.22
CA GLN A 141 -17.85 -13.31 -10.48
C GLN A 141 -17.94 -12.11 -11.43
N ASN A 142 -18.33 -10.94 -10.92
CA ASN A 142 -18.39 -9.72 -11.73
C ASN A 142 -17.04 -9.34 -12.32
N PHE A 143 -15.97 -9.44 -11.53
CA PHE A 143 -14.61 -9.19 -12.02
C PHE A 143 -14.27 -10.10 -13.19
N MET A 144 -14.59 -11.38 -13.09
CA MET A 144 -14.20 -12.38 -14.10
C MET A 144 -14.96 -12.28 -15.42
N VAL A 145 -16.12 -11.59 -15.43
CA VAL A 145 -16.91 -11.40 -16.66
C VAL A 145 -16.71 -10.03 -17.30
N GLN A 146 -16.01 -9.12 -16.65
CA GLN A 146 -15.67 -7.83 -17.27
C GLN A 146 -14.62 -8.01 -18.37
N PRO A 147 -14.52 -7.06 -19.34
CA PRO A 147 -13.58 -7.22 -20.44
C PRO A 147 -12.11 -7.27 -20.02
N PHE A 148 -11.41 -8.30 -20.47
CA PHE A 148 -9.95 -8.43 -20.37
C PHE A 148 -9.34 -8.10 -21.73
N LEU A 149 -9.20 -6.82 -22.04
CA LEU A 149 -8.84 -6.34 -23.37
C LEU A 149 -7.36 -6.51 -23.70
N HIS A 150 -6.52 -6.71 -22.68
CA HIS A 150 -5.08 -6.84 -22.85
C HIS A 150 -4.60 -8.19 -22.31
N GLU A 151 -3.50 -8.66 -22.86
CA GLU A 151 -2.82 -9.80 -22.29
C GLU A 151 -2.29 -9.45 -20.90
N PRO A 152 -2.53 -10.28 -19.87
CA PRO A 152 -2.02 -10.02 -18.53
C PRO A 152 -0.52 -9.78 -18.53
N GLY A 153 -0.08 -8.79 -17.75
CA GLY A 153 1.31 -8.37 -17.68
C GLY A 153 1.71 -7.29 -18.69
N THR A 154 0.81 -6.83 -19.55
CA THR A 154 1.14 -5.88 -20.63
C THR A 154 0.50 -4.50 -20.50
N TRP A 155 -0.42 -4.33 -19.55
CA TRP A 155 -1.19 -3.09 -19.42
C TRP A 155 -1.45 -2.75 -17.96
N PHE A 156 -0.83 -1.67 -17.49
CA PHE A 156 -1.06 -1.19 -16.13
C PHE A 156 -2.41 -0.49 -16.02
N ALA A 157 -3.25 -0.97 -15.10
CA ALA A 157 -4.47 -0.29 -14.71
C ALA A 157 -4.71 -0.54 -13.22
N TYR A 158 -4.70 0.53 -12.43
CA TYR A 158 -4.92 0.45 -10.99
C TYR A 158 -6.28 -0.18 -10.70
N ASN A 159 -6.31 -1.26 -9.91
CA ASN A 159 -7.47 -2.13 -9.80
C ASN A 159 -7.63 -2.65 -8.37
N SER A 160 -8.44 -1.98 -7.57
CA SER A 160 -8.69 -2.36 -6.17
C SER A 160 -9.49 -3.65 -6.04
N THR A 161 -10.34 -3.98 -7.02
CA THR A 161 -11.01 -5.28 -7.04
C THR A 161 -9.98 -6.40 -7.18
N GLY A 162 -8.94 -6.20 -7.98
CA GLY A 162 -7.84 -7.18 -8.09
C GLY A 162 -7.19 -7.47 -6.74
N THR A 163 -7.02 -6.46 -5.90
CA THR A 163 -6.50 -6.64 -4.54
C THR A 163 -7.49 -7.38 -3.64
N TYR A 164 -8.79 -7.09 -3.78
CA TYR A 164 -9.83 -7.87 -3.10
C TYR A 164 -9.76 -9.35 -3.49
N LEU A 165 -9.48 -9.65 -4.76
CA LEU A 165 -9.28 -11.02 -5.21
C LEU A 165 -8.04 -11.67 -4.58
N LEU A 166 -6.95 -10.93 -4.40
CA LEU A 166 -5.79 -11.43 -3.65
C LEU A 166 -6.16 -11.80 -2.21
N SER A 167 -6.96 -10.97 -1.54
CA SER A 167 -7.51 -11.26 -0.21
C SER A 167 -8.31 -12.56 -0.22
N ALA A 168 -9.19 -12.72 -1.21
CA ALA A 168 -10.00 -13.94 -1.37
C ALA A 168 -9.12 -15.18 -1.64
N MET A 169 -8.07 -15.04 -2.44
CA MET A 169 -7.15 -16.16 -2.76
C MET A 169 -6.39 -16.61 -1.51
N VAL A 170 -5.86 -15.68 -0.72
CA VAL A 170 -5.20 -16.03 0.55
C VAL A 170 -6.21 -16.70 1.49
N GLN A 171 -7.40 -16.13 1.64
CA GLN A 171 -8.44 -16.71 2.49
C GLN A 171 -8.81 -18.13 2.07
N LYS A 172 -8.96 -18.37 0.77
CA LYS A 172 -9.26 -19.70 0.23
C LYS A 172 -8.20 -20.72 0.64
N LYS A 173 -6.93 -20.36 0.50
CA LYS A 173 -5.80 -21.25 0.76
C LYS A 173 -5.47 -21.39 2.25
N ALA A 174 -5.60 -20.33 3.02
CA ALA A 174 -5.28 -20.32 4.45
C ALA A 174 -6.45 -20.77 5.33
N GLY A 175 -7.69 -20.74 4.82
CA GLY A 175 -8.88 -21.10 5.59
C GLY A 175 -9.30 -20.05 6.61
N MET A 176 -8.85 -18.80 6.46
CA MET A 176 -9.20 -17.68 7.35
C MET A 176 -9.03 -16.35 6.63
N LYS A 177 -9.70 -15.31 7.13
CA LYS A 177 -9.58 -13.94 6.59
C LYS A 177 -8.14 -13.43 6.72
N ILE A 178 -7.72 -12.54 5.82
CA ILE A 178 -6.34 -12.03 5.84
C ILE A 178 -6.01 -11.28 7.13
N LEU A 179 -6.96 -10.58 7.75
CA LEU A 179 -6.71 -9.96 9.05
C LEU A 179 -6.29 -11.02 10.09
N ASP A 180 -7.02 -12.13 10.20
CA ASP A 180 -6.70 -13.21 11.13
C ASP A 180 -5.39 -13.91 10.75
N TYR A 181 -5.15 -14.08 9.45
CA TYR A 181 -3.92 -14.67 8.94
C TYR A 181 -2.68 -13.84 9.30
N LEU A 182 -2.81 -12.51 9.23
CA LEU A 182 -1.73 -11.59 9.55
C LEU A 182 -1.54 -11.36 11.06
N MET A 183 -2.53 -11.64 11.90
CA MET A 183 -2.41 -11.39 13.34
C MET A 183 -1.15 -12.04 13.95
N PRO A 184 -0.96 -13.36 13.88
CA PRO A 184 0.24 -13.97 14.45
C PRO A 184 1.52 -13.72 13.63
N ARG A 185 1.39 -13.44 12.34
CA ARG A 185 2.54 -13.34 11.42
C ARG A 185 3.13 -11.94 11.35
N LEU A 186 2.30 -10.92 11.45
CA LEU A 186 2.71 -9.53 11.26
C LEU A 186 2.33 -8.64 12.44
N PHE A 187 1.04 -8.57 12.78
CA PHE A 187 0.54 -7.57 13.72
C PHE A 187 1.01 -7.82 15.15
N GLU A 188 0.92 -9.04 15.66
CA GLU A 188 1.40 -9.35 16.99
C GLU A 188 2.91 -9.16 17.15
N PRO A 189 3.77 -9.63 16.24
CA PRO A 189 5.20 -9.35 16.32
C PRO A 189 5.55 -7.87 16.31
N LEU A 190 4.81 -7.05 15.55
CA LEU A 190 4.99 -5.60 15.52
C LEU A 190 4.30 -4.89 16.68
N GLN A 191 3.58 -5.61 17.52
CA GLN A 191 2.77 -5.06 18.61
C GLN A 191 1.78 -4.02 18.07
N ILE A 192 1.10 -4.38 16.99
CA ILE A 192 0.01 -3.63 16.38
C ILE A 192 -1.30 -4.31 16.74
N THR A 193 -2.28 -3.53 17.18
CA THR A 193 -3.66 -3.97 17.38
C THR A 193 -4.54 -3.28 16.35
N PRO A 194 -4.85 -3.92 15.21
CA PRO A 194 -5.73 -3.32 14.21
C PRO A 194 -7.11 -3.02 14.81
N ASP A 195 -7.69 -1.88 14.42
CA ASP A 195 -9.06 -1.57 14.83
C ASP A 195 -10.02 -2.50 14.10
N HIS A 196 -10.00 -2.49 12.79
CA HIS A 196 -10.74 -3.44 11.96
C HIS A 196 -10.26 -3.36 10.51
N TRP A 197 -10.75 -4.30 9.69
CA TRP A 197 -10.61 -4.28 8.24
C TRP A 197 -11.99 -4.49 7.63
N ASP A 198 -12.45 -3.56 6.81
CA ASP A 198 -13.75 -3.68 6.14
C ASP A 198 -13.86 -4.99 5.36
N GLU A 199 -15.06 -5.51 5.27
CA GLU A 199 -15.35 -6.78 4.62
C GLU A 199 -16.44 -6.65 3.57
N HIS A 200 -16.41 -7.54 2.58
CA HIS A 200 -17.50 -7.78 1.66
C HIS A 200 -17.63 -9.30 1.44
N ASP A 201 -18.85 -9.83 1.59
CA ASP A 201 -19.12 -11.28 1.47
C ASP A 201 -18.21 -12.14 2.35
N GLY A 202 -17.90 -11.68 3.56
CA GLY A 202 -17.07 -12.42 4.51
C GLY A 202 -15.58 -12.45 4.15
N ILE A 203 -15.14 -11.57 3.24
CA ILE A 203 -13.75 -11.43 2.78
C ILE A 203 -13.29 -10.02 3.12
N ASN A 204 -12.13 -9.87 3.78
CA ASN A 204 -11.57 -8.54 3.99
C ASN A 204 -11.35 -7.83 2.66
N ALA A 205 -11.68 -6.53 2.61
CA ALA A 205 -11.64 -5.76 1.38
C ALA A 205 -10.28 -5.79 0.67
N GLY A 206 -9.20 -5.90 1.44
CA GLY A 206 -7.85 -6.07 0.92
C GLY A 206 -7.28 -4.82 0.27
N GLY A 207 -8.02 -4.22 -0.64
CA GLY A 207 -7.59 -3.02 -1.37
C GLY A 207 -7.82 -1.72 -0.63
N TRP A 208 -8.57 -1.74 0.45
CA TRP A 208 -8.94 -0.59 1.28
C TRP A 208 -9.49 -1.09 2.63
N GLY A 209 -9.87 -0.16 3.49
CA GLY A 209 -10.70 -0.44 4.65
C GLY A 209 -9.98 -0.96 5.89
N LEU A 210 -8.65 -0.98 5.92
CA LEU A 210 -7.88 -1.24 7.13
C LEU A 210 -7.76 0.05 7.93
N TYR A 211 -7.90 -0.04 9.25
CA TYR A 211 -7.80 1.08 10.18
C TYR A 211 -6.68 0.80 11.18
N LEU A 212 -5.64 1.63 11.16
CA LEU A 212 -4.47 1.55 12.06
C LEU A 212 -4.12 2.94 12.59
N LYS A 213 -3.31 2.97 13.63
CA LYS A 213 -2.73 4.21 14.17
C LYS A 213 -1.53 4.65 13.33
N THR A 214 -1.19 5.93 13.43
CA THR A 214 -0.02 6.49 12.72
C THR A 214 1.26 5.74 13.08
N GLU A 215 1.47 5.44 14.35
CA GLU A 215 2.67 4.69 14.76
C GLU A 215 2.72 3.29 14.16
N ASP A 216 1.57 2.67 13.91
CA ASP A 216 1.49 1.36 13.25
C ASP A 216 1.96 1.44 11.79
N LEU A 217 1.58 2.53 11.08
CA LEU A 217 2.09 2.78 9.73
C LEU A 217 3.61 2.95 9.75
N ALA A 218 4.12 3.68 10.71
CA ALA A 218 5.56 3.89 10.87
C ALA A 218 6.30 2.58 11.16
N LYS A 219 5.73 1.71 11.98
CA LYS A 219 6.28 0.37 12.24
C LYS A 219 6.36 -0.46 10.96
N MET A 220 5.29 -0.46 10.16
CA MET A 220 5.29 -1.16 8.87
C MET A 220 6.35 -0.59 7.93
N GLY A 221 6.47 0.73 7.86
CA GLY A 221 7.52 1.39 7.07
C GLY A 221 8.91 1.00 7.52
N GLN A 222 9.16 0.96 8.82
CA GLN A 222 10.47 0.57 9.38
C GLN A 222 10.78 -0.90 9.11
N LEU A 223 9.78 -1.78 9.19
CA LEU A 223 9.91 -3.19 8.82
C LEU A 223 10.34 -3.32 7.35
N LEU A 224 9.69 -2.59 6.45
CA LEU A 224 10.02 -2.59 5.03
C LEU A 224 11.42 -2.02 4.78
N LEU A 225 11.79 -0.94 5.46
CA LEU A 225 13.12 -0.35 5.39
C LEU A 225 14.21 -1.34 5.80
N GLN A 226 13.92 -2.19 6.78
CA GLN A 226 14.83 -3.20 7.32
C GLN A 226 14.79 -4.53 6.55
N ASP A 227 14.23 -4.51 5.34
CA ASP A 227 14.14 -5.71 4.49
C ASP A 227 13.40 -6.88 5.18
N GLY A 228 12.37 -6.53 5.93
CA GLY A 228 11.52 -7.51 6.63
C GLY A 228 12.07 -8.00 7.96
N LYS A 229 13.15 -7.42 8.46
CA LYS A 229 13.69 -7.76 9.79
C LYS A 229 13.06 -6.91 10.88
N TRP A 230 12.81 -7.52 12.02
CA TRP A 230 12.25 -6.85 13.20
C TRP A 230 12.90 -7.37 14.46
N ASN A 231 13.38 -6.47 15.32
CA ASN A 231 14.12 -6.82 16.52
C ASN A 231 15.25 -7.83 16.23
N GLY A 232 15.93 -7.68 15.10
CA GLY A 232 17.03 -8.54 14.69
C GLY A 232 16.64 -9.90 14.11
N LYS A 233 15.35 -10.17 13.94
CA LYS A 233 14.85 -11.43 13.36
C LYS A 233 14.20 -11.19 12.00
N GLN A 234 14.37 -12.14 11.08
CA GLN A 234 13.68 -12.10 9.79
C GLN A 234 12.19 -12.41 10.03
N LEU A 235 11.34 -11.37 9.98
CA LEU A 235 9.90 -11.50 10.16
C LEU A 235 9.19 -11.79 8.84
N LEU A 236 9.43 -10.95 7.83
CA LEU A 236 8.90 -11.20 6.49
C LEU A 236 9.77 -12.22 5.76
N PRO A 237 9.20 -12.96 4.81
CA PRO A 237 9.98 -13.91 4.02
C PRO A 237 11.19 -13.24 3.39
N GLU A 238 12.36 -13.91 3.47
CA GLU A 238 13.61 -13.38 2.92
C GLU A 238 13.47 -13.10 1.44
N GLY A 239 13.91 -11.91 1.01
CA GLY A 239 13.83 -11.46 -0.38
C GLY A 239 12.49 -10.88 -0.79
N TRP A 240 11.44 -10.99 0.03
CA TRP A 240 10.11 -10.50 -0.33
C TRP A 240 10.08 -8.98 -0.51
N VAL A 241 10.61 -8.22 0.44
CA VAL A 241 10.58 -6.74 0.37
C VAL A 241 11.34 -6.24 -0.84
N LYS A 242 12.50 -6.84 -1.14
CA LYS A 242 13.30 -6.48 -2.32
C LYS A 242 12.48 -6.62 -3.61
N GLU A 243 11.76 -7.73 -3.76
CA GLU A 243 10.91 -7.97 -4.94
C GLU A 243 9.67 -7.08 -4.94
N ALA A 244 9.01 -6.95 -3.79
CA ALA A 244 7.76 -6.19 -3.67
C ALA A 244 7.96 -4.69 -3.86
N SER A 245 9.10 -4.14 -3.46
CA SER A 245 9.36 -2.70 -3.50
C SER A 245 10.05 -2.22 -4.77
N LYS A 246 10.59 -3.11 -5.59
CA LYS A 246 11.24 -2.71 -6.84
C LYS A 246 10.22 -2.40 -7.93
N LYS A 247 10.64 -1.65 -8.93
CA LYS A 247 9.83 -1.45 -10.15
C LYS A 247 9.69 -2.78 -10.89
N GLN A 248 8.53 -3.41 -10.75
CA GLN A 248 8.17 -4.61 -11.51
C GLN A 248 7.66 -4.25 -12.90
N VAL A 249 6.89 -3.15 -12.97
CA VAL A 249 6.21 -2.69 -14.18
C VAL A 249 6.20 -1.15 -14.23
N PRO A 250 6.09 -0.54 -15.44
CA PRO A 250 5.78 0.87 -15.57
C PRO A 250 4.40 1.16 -14.96
N SER A 251 4.16 2.38 -14.51
CA SER A 251 2.90 2.77 -13.89
C SER A 251 2.40 4.11 -14.39
N VAL A 252 1.10 4.33 -14.21
CA VAL A 252 0.42 5.61 -14.44
C VAL A 252 -0.56 5.85 -13.29
N PRO A 253 -0.99 7.09 -13.05
CA PRO A 253 -2.00 7.36 -12.05
C PRO A 253 -3.31 6.62 -12.34
N ASN A 254 -4.10 6.39 -11.30
CA ASN A 254 -5.43 5.83 -11.44
C ASN A 254 -6.26 6.63 -12.46
N MET A 255 -6.98 5.95 -13.34
CA MET A 255 -7.82 6.51 -14.40
C MET A 255 -7.04 7.16 -15.55
N VAL A 256 -5.72 7.07 -15.57
CA VAL A 256 -4.89 7.48 -16.72
C VAL A 256 -4.51 6.21 -17.49
N ARG A 257 -4.67 6.25 -18.80
CA ARG A 257 -4.28 5.13 -19.68
C ARG A 257 -2.77 5.16 -19.90
N PRO A 258 -2.10 4.00 -19.93
CA PRO A 258 -0.65 3.94 -20.21
C PRO A 258 -0.25 4.58 -21.54
N ASP A 259 -1.11 4.53 -22.56
CA ASP A 259 -0.87 5.11 -23.88
C ASP A 259 -1.23 6.61 -23.97
N GLU A 260 -1.71 7.21 -22.88
CA GLU A 260 -2.11 8.64 -22.83
C GLU A 260 -1.30 9.44 -21.79
N MET A 261 -0.24 8.87 -21.25
CA MET A 261 0.59 9.54 -20.24
C MET A 261 1.14 10.88 -20.74
N GLU A 262 1.68 10.90 -21.94
CA GLU A 262 2.21 12.12 -22.55
C GLU A 262 1.12 13.17 -22.78
N LYS A 263 -0.04 12.77 -23.31
CA LYS A 263 -1.19 13.64 -23.50
C LYS A 263 -1.69 14.25 -22.18
N ALA A 264 -1.58 13.50 -21.10
CA ALA A 264 -1.92 13.98 -19.75
C ALA A 264 -0.87 14.91 -19.14
N GLY A 265 0.26 15.15 -19.82
CA GLY A 265 1.34 16.02 -19.36
C GLY A 265 2.16 15.42 -18.21
N LEU A 266 2.13 14.10 -18.06
CA LEU A 266 2.81 13.41 -16.97
C LEU A 266 4.24 13.03 -17.38
N THR A 267 5.20 13.33 -16.49
CA THR A 267 6.61 13.00 -16.68
C THR A 267 7.18 12.42 -15.38
N PRO A 268 8.34 11.72 -15.45
CA PRO A 268 9.00 11.27 -14.23
C PRO A 268 9.38 12.41 -13.27
N GLU A 269 9.54 13.62 -13.78
CA GLU A 269 9.91 14.79 -12.98
C GLU A 269 8.72 15.41 -12.24
N ASN A 270 7.50 15.26 -12.75
CA ASN A 270 6.32 15.92 -12.18
C ASN A 270 5.30 14.99 -11.52
N SER A 271 5.44 13.67 -11.68
CA SER A 271 4.46 12.73 -11.12
C SER A 271 5.13 11.57 -10.41
N ASP A 272 4.75 11.38 -9.15
CA ASP A 272 5.17 10.21 -8.36
C ASP A 272 4.42 8.94 -8.75
N TRP A 273 3.36 9.04 -9.56
CA TRP A 273 2.58 7.88 -10.01
C TRP A 273 3.07 7.28 -11.33
N VAL A 274 4.13 7.85 -11.93
CA VAL A 274 4.78 7.28 -13.13
C VAL A 274 6.18 6.73 -12.84
N GLN A 275 6.52 6.52 -11.57
CA GLN A 275 7.85 6.05 -11.16
C GLN A 275 7.99 4.52 -11.25
N GLY A 276 6.90 3.79 -11.38
CA GLY A 276 6.86 2.34 -11.39
C GLY A 276 6.08 1.77 -10.21
N TYR A 277 5.70 0.51 -10.34
CA TYR A 277 4.89 -0.22 -9.38
C TYR A 277 5.49 -1.59 -9.09
N GLY A 278 5.48 -1.98 -7.83
CA GLY A 278 5.92 -3.28 -7.39
C GLY A 278 4.75 -4.20 -7.08
N TYR A 279 4.80 -4.90 -5.95
CA TYR A 279 3.71 -5.75 -5.47
C TYR A 279 2.85 -4.95 -4.49
N GLN A 280 1.89 -4.18 -5.02
CA GLN A 280 0.98 -3.33 -4.24
C GLN A 280 1.72 -2.21 -3.49
N MET A 281 2.76 -1.70 -4.10
CA MET A 281 3.56 -0.56 -3.65
C MET A 281 3.98 0.26 -4.86
N TRP A 282 3.98 1.58 -4.70
CA TRP A 282 4.46 2.51 -5.72
C TRP A 282 5.93 2.85 -5.50
N ARG A 283 6.67 3.04 -6.59
CA ARG A 283 7.95 3.74 -6.49
C ARG A 283 7.67 5.23 -6.33
N CYS A 284 8.60 5.95 -5.72
CA CYS A 284 8.55 7.41 -5.67
C CYS A 284 9.88 8.02 -6.07
N ARG A 285 9.84 9.33 -6.36
CA ARG A 285 11.07 10.10 -6.60
C ARG A 285 11.98 10.00 -5.38
N HIS A 286 13.25 10.38 -5.53
CA HIS A 286 14.26 10.27 -4.47
C HIS A 286 14.61 8.82 -4.09
N ASN A 287 14.49 7.90 -5.07
CA ASN A 287 14.80 6.48 -4.92
C ASN A 287 14.06 5.80 -3.75
N GLY A 288 12.86 6.29 -3.48
CA GLY A 288 12.00 5.72 -2.44
C GLY A 288 10.93 4.79 -2.99
N PHE A 289 10.18 4.20 -2.08
CA PHE A 289 8.96 3.50 -2.40
C PHE A 289 7.92 3.79 -1.31
N ARG A 290 6.67 3.51 -1.62
CA ARG A 290 5.59 3.87 -0.70
C ARG A 290 4.37 2.98 -0.81
N ALA A 291 3.62 2.90 0.29
CA ALA A 291 2.20 2.64 0.29
C ALA A 291 1.49 3.98 0.25
N ASP A 292 0.45 4.14 -0.59
CA ASP A 292 -0.38 5.35 -0.57
C ASP A 292 -1.87 5.02 -0.61
N GLY A 293 -2.64 5.93 -0.09
CA GLY A 293 -4.09 5.80 -0.04
C GLY A 293 -4.79 7.12 -0.33
N ALA A 294 -5.97 7.04 -0.91
CA ALA A 294 -6.79 8.20 -1.23
C ALA A 294 -6.84 9.18 -0.06
N ASN A 295 -6.86 10.45 -0.40
CA ASN A 295 -6.90 11.57 0.53
C ASN A 295 -5.61 11.75 1.35
N GLY A 296 -4.50 11.21 0.87
CA GLY A 296 -3.18 11.55 1.41
C GLY A 296 -2.65 10.67 2.51
N GLN A 297 -3.02 9.40 2.55
CA GLN A 297 -2.43 8.42 3.46
C GLN A 297 -1.12 7.91 2.86
N TYR A 298 -0.02 7.92 3.63
CA TYR A 298 1.28 7.48 3.13
C TYR A 298 2.09 6.70 4.17
N ILE A 299 2.76 5.68 3.69
CA ILE A 299 3.98 5.13 4.30
C ILE A 299 5.09 5.35 3.28
N LEU A 300 5.96 6.31 3.52
CA LEU A 300 7.08 6.63 2.64
C LEU A 300 8.36 5.99 3.19
N VAL A 301 9.09 5.29 2.35
CA VAL A 301 10.34 4.61 2.72
C VAL A 301 11.46 5.10 1.81
N PHE A 302 12.51 5.65 2.41
CA PHE A 302 13.68 6.19 1.71
C PHE A 302 14.95 5.47 2.18
N PRO A 303 15.33 4.35 1.51
CA PRO A 303 16.48 3.54 1.95
C PRO A 303 17.79 4.32 1.96
N ASP A 304 18.01 5.21 0.99
CA ASP A 304 19.26 6.00 0.92
C ASP A 304 19.42 6.95 2.11
N LEU A 305 18.34 7.33 2.76
CA LEU A 305 18.32 8.21 3.93
C LEU A 305 18.13 7.45 5.24
N ASP A 306 17.95 6.14 5.17
CA ASP A 306 17.57 5.32 6.33
C ASP A 306 16.36 5.93 7.07
N ALA A 307 15.34 6.34 6.30
CA ALA A 307 14.22 7.12 6.81
C ALA A 307 12.87 6.56 6.39
N VAL A 308 11.89 6.80 7.27
CA VAL A 308 10.47 6.48 7.07
C VAL A 308 9.64 7.71 7.44
N ILE A 309 8.62 8.01 6.65
CA ILE A 309 7.67 9.07 6.96
C ILE A 309 6.25 8.48 6.82
N ALA A 310 5.50 8.50 7.91
CA ALA A 310 4.10 8.06 7.94
C ALA A 310 3.19 9.29 8.04
N VAL A 311 2.15 9.35 7.19
CA VAL A 311 1.21 10.48 7.15
C VAL A 311 -0.20 9.97 7.08
N THR A 312 -1.10 10.54 7.88
CA THR A 312 -2.54 10.42 7.70
C THR A 312 -3.14 11.78 7.43
N ALA A 313 -4.18 11.86 6.60
CA ALA A 313 -4.66 13.14 6.09
C ALA A 313 -6.05 13.04 5.47
N ASN A 314 -6.60 14.19 5.10
CA ASN A 314 -7.71 14.33 4.18
C ASN A 314 -7.36 15.44 3.16
N VAL A 315 -6.46 15.09 2.22
CA VAL A 315 -5.90 16.00 1.22
C VAL A 315 -6.20 15.46 -0.18
N GLN A 316 -6.76 16.27 -1.06
CA GLN A 316 -7.06 15.85 -2.43
C GLN A 316 -5.85 15.94 -3.35
N ASP A 317 -5.07 17.02 -3.26
CA ASP A 317 -3.85 17.19 -4.07
C ASP A 317 -2.68 16.43 -3.43
N MET A 318 -2.65 15.14 -3.68
CA MET A 318 -1.66 14.23 -3.08
C MET A 318 -0.25 14.47 -3.62
N GLN A 319 -0.10 14.93 -4.88
CA GLN A 319 1.22 15.28 -5.41
C GLN A 319 1.79 16.49 -4.68
N LYS A 320 0.99 17.49 -4.42
CA LYS A 320 1.42 18.67 -3.67
C LYS A 320 1.79 18.30 -2.23
N GLU A 321 1.03 17.42 -1.61
CA GLU A 321 1.35 16.89 -0.27
C GLU A 321 2.74 16.24 -0.25
N LEU A 322 3.06 15.39 -1.23
CA LEU A 322 4.40 14.80 -1.37
C LEU A 322 5.47 15.86 -1.62
N ASN A 323 5.21 16.82 -2.50
CA ASN A 323 6.15 17.88 -2.81
C ASN A 323 6.53 18.71 -1.59
N GLU A 324 5.57 19.00 -0.69
CA GLU A 324 5.84 19.71 0.56
C GLU A 324 6.83 18.93 1.45
N ILE A 325 6.68 17.60 1.51
CA ILE A 325 7.62 16.74 2.25
C ILE A 325 8.99 16.73 1.57
N TYR A 326 9.03 16.59 0.24
CA TYR A 326 10.28 16.54 -0.53
C TYR A 326 11.07 17.85 -0.43
N ASP A 327 10.37 18.98 -0.47
CA ASP A 327 11.02 20.30 -0.51
C ASP A 327 11.49 20.76 0.87
N THR A 328 10.86 20.31 1.94
CA THR A 328 11.17 20.75 3.30
C THR A 328 11.94 19.72 4.11
N ILE A 329 11.36 18.53 4.30
CA ILE A 329 11.88 17.51 5.24
C ILE A 329 13.06 16.73 4.64
N LEU A 330 12.96 16.24 3.40
CA LEU A 330 13.99 15.36 2.86
C LEU A 330 15.39 15.97 2.84
N PRO A 331 15.60 17.25 2.46
CA PRO A 331 16.94 17.83 2.50
C PRO A 331 17.59 17.81 3.88
N SER A 332 16.80 17.87 4.95
CA SER A 332 17.31 17.86 6.32
C SER A 332 17.73 16.47 6.82
N LEU A 333 17.38 15.43 6.09
CA LEU A 333 17.74 14.04 6.42
C LEU A 333 18.98 13.54 5.67
N LYS A 334 19.57 14.36 4.82
CA LYS A 334 20.77 14.02 4.03
C LYS A 334 22.05 14.14 4.85
#